data_4769e640156d3d69d0325ffdaf3edeaa
#
_entry.id   4769e640156d3d69d0325ffdaf3edeaa
#
_cell.length_a   1.000
_cell.length_b   1.000
_cell.length_c   1.000
_cell.angle_alpha   90.00
_cell.angle_beta   90.00
_cell.angle_gamma   90.00
#
_symmetry.space_group_name_H-M   'P 1'
#
loop_
_entity.id
_entity.type
_entity.pdbx_description
1 polymer ?
#
loop_
_entity_poly.entity_id
_entity_poly.type
_entity_poly.pdbx_seq_one_letter_code
_entity_poly.pdbx_strand_id
1 'polypeptide(L)'
;MITRRQFLVGSLAFGGLATSAFGKKMNLASMPISEGYGALVADPQKLLDLPKGFSYKVISSLGNAMSDGMHVPDRADGMGCLPIDDTSDKVALIRNHELHPKHLSAQPPSIQKHTSSLAYDNYHNGVALPGGTTTMVYNLTTQTVEREFISLAGTVRNCSGGITPWGTWLTCEESVDRPYGPNGDVVNKDHGYIFEVPASADSLIEAKPLKAMGRFNHEAACVDPKTGIVYLTEDRGDSLLYRFVPKEYGNLAAGGQLEALVVKNKPQFDTRNWNGNAMPVATWFDVEWVALDNPQSPNDDLRVQGYEQGAALFARGEGIHWGEDELYFCCTNGGQKQLGQVMKLVPSADGKQDKLQLFLESEDKNLYNFGDNLTVSPNGHLLVCEDQYTDIVDNHLRGITPSGEVYNFAKLHAQTELAGACFSPNGKTLFVNIYSPTKTLAITGSWLDA
;
A
#
# COMPACT_ATOMS: atom_id res chain seq x y z
N MET A 1 2.76 -35.48 -13.57
CA MET A 1 2.85 -35.92 -12.17
C MET A 1 4.26 -35.69 -11.71
N ILE A 2 4.56 -34.50 -11.20
CA ILE A 2 5.78 -34.22 -10.44
C ILE A 2 5.33 -33.39 -9.24
N THR A 3 5.67 -33.91 -8.10
CA THR A 3 5.22 -33.59 -6.75
C THR A 3 5.85 -32.30 -6.23
N ARG A 4 5.02 -31.50 -5.54
CA ARG A 4 5.44 -30.45 -4.60
C ARG A 4 6.45 -30.99 -3.60
N ARG A 5 7.60 -30.35 -3.49
CA ARG A 5 8.56 -30.48 -2.37
C ARG A 5 9.19 -29.14 -2.11
N GLN A 6 8.75 -28.53 -1.06
CA GLN A 6 9.39 -28.37 0.27
C GLN A 6 10.29 -27.16 0.35
N PHE A 7 9.74 -26.08 0.87
CA PHE A 7 10.49 -25.19 1.75
C PHE A 7 10.09 -25.51 3.19
N LEU A 8 10.90 -26.32 3.85
CA LEU A 8 10.91 -26.52 5.30
C LEU A 8 12.10 -25.72 5.81
N VAL A 9 11.87 -24.59 6.44
CA VAL A 9 12.82 -23.96 7.35
C VAL A 9 12.24 -24.05 8.75
N GLY A 10 13.06 -24.50 9.66
CA GLY A 10 12.75 -25.11 10.92
C GLY A 10 11.89 -24.27 11.87
N SER A 11 10.85 -24.93 12.36
CA SER A 11 10.09 -24.52 13.54
C SER A 11 10.93 -24.67 14.79
N LEU A 12 11.31 -23.59 15.42
CA LEU A 12 11.73 -23.58 16.82
C LEU A 12 10.49 -23.36 17.70
N ALA A 13 10.05 -24.44 18.31
CA ALA A 13 8.99 -24.44 19.31
C ALA A 13 9.40 -23.62 20.54
N PHE A 14 8.70 -22.55 20.84
CA PHE A 14 8.71 -21.90 22.14
C PHE A 14 7.64 -22.54 23.03
N GLY A 15 8.10 -23.46 23.87
CA GLY A 15 7.32 -24.01 24.98
C GLY A 15 7.08 -22.93 26.04
N GLY A 16 5.82 -22.84 26.49
CA GLY A 16 5.37 -21.89 27.45
C GLY A 16 6.02 -22.01 28.83
N LEU A 17 6.25 -20.86 29.45
CA LEU A 17 6.38 -20.69 30.90
C LEU A 17 5.48 -19.54 31.32
N ALA A 18 4.34 -19.89 31.91
CA ALA A 18 3.53 -18.96 32.63
C ALA A 18 4.22 -18.62 33.96
N THR A 19 4.61 -17.38 34.17
CA THR A 19 4.91 -16.84 35.49
C THR A 19 4.28 -15.48 35.68
N SER A 20 3.56 -15.39 36.75
CA SER A 20 2.84 -14.32 37.40
C SER A 20 3.39 -12.91 37.20
N ALA A 21 2.53 -12.04 36.67
CA ALA A 21 2.78 -10.61 36.52
C ALA A 21 2.56 -9.87 37.85
N PHE A 22 3.59 -9.25 38.36
CA PHE A 22 3.48 -8.07 39.21
C PHE A 22 3.33 -6.82 38.32
N GLY A 23 2.22 -6.11 38.49
CA GLY A 23 1.98 -4.85 37.78
C GLY A 23 3.06 -3.81 38.05
N LYS A 24 3.97 -3.62 37.11
CA LYS A 24 4.72 -2.38 36.99
C LYS A 24 3.86 -1.39 36.21
N LYS A 25 3.54 -0.25 36.82
CA LYS A 25 3.15 0.94 36.08
C LYS A 25 4.23 1.16 35.02
N MET A 26 3.90 0.88 33.75
CA MET A 26 4.73 1.35 32.63
C MET A 26 4.64 2.87 32.65
N ASN A 27 5.73 3.53 33.01
CA ASN A 27 5.94 4.93 32.63
C ASN A 27 5.75 4.99 31.11
N LEU A 28 5.04 6.00 30.64
CA LEU A 28 5.05 6.47 29.26
C LEU A 28 6.50 6.86 28.92
N ALA A 29 7.31 5.91 28.56
CA ALA A 29 8.71 6.12 28.23
C ALA A 29 8.86 5.77 26.75
N SER A 30 9.28 6.77 25.97
CA SER A 30 9.89 6.69 24.65
C SER A 30 9.56 5.42 23.82
N MET A 31 9.11 5.61 22.60
CA MET A 31 8.96 4.50 21.64
C MET A 31 10.23 3.64 21.68
N PRO A 32 10.10 2.30 21.70
CA PRO A 32 11.27 1.43 21.69
C PRO A 32 12.03 1.60 20.37
N ILE A 33 13.36 1.69 20.45
CA ILE A 33 14.27 1.93 19.33
C ILE A 33 15.13 0.70 19.12
N SER A 34 15.24 0.26 17.85
CA SER A 34 16.18 -0.77 17.41
C SER A 34 17.37 -0.16 16.66
N GLU A 35 18.50 -0.83 16.65
CA GLU A 35 19.61 -0.50 15.75
C GLU A 35 19.32 -0.92 14.31
N GLY A 36 18.38 -1.85 14.09
CA GLY A 36 17.99 -2.39 12.79
C GLY A 36 19.21 -2.80 11.96
N TYR A 37 19.37 -2.24 10.77
CA TYR A 37 20.53 -2.48 9.89
C TYR A 37 21.73 -1.57 10.20
N GLY A 38 21.70 -0.83 11.30
CA GLY A 38 22.75 0.07 11.73
C GLY A 38 22.61 1.52 11.26
N ALA A 39 23.62 2.34 11.56
CA ALA A 39 23.59 3.76 11.25
C ALA A 39 23.57 4.03 9.74
N LEU A 40 22.85 5.06 9.33
CA LEU A 40 22.83 5.54 7.94
C LEU A 40 24.19 6.13 7.55
N VAL A 41 24.64 5.80 6.37
CA VAL A 41 25.83 6.36 5.72
C VAL A 41 25.38 7.43 4.73
N ALA A 42 25.98 8.62 4.85
CA ALA A 42 25.63 9.73 3.97
C ALA A 42 25.91 9.40 2.49
N ASP A 43 24.91 9.59 1.66
CA ASP A 43 25.00 9.38 0.22
C ASP A 43 25.84 10.49 -0.46
N PRO A 44 26.95 10.16 -1.16
CA PRO A 44 27.71 11.14 -1.92
C PRO A 44 26.89 11.87 -3.00
N GLN A 45 25.83 11.24 -3.52
CA GLN A 45 24.92 11.83 -4.53
C GLN A 45 23.81 12.68 -3.87
N LYS A 46 23.70 12.65 -2.55
CA LYS A 46 22.66 13.38 -1.78
C LYS A 46 21.25 13.06 -2.27
N LEU A 47 20.96 11.79 -2.54
CA LEU A 47 19.65 11.31 -2.90
C LEU A 47 19.04 10.49 -1.78
N LEU A 48 19.71 9.40 -1.36
CA LEU A 48 19.18 8.46 -0.35
C LEU A 48 20.29 7.91 0.53
N ASP A 49 20.31 8.26 1.81
CA ASP A 49 21.19 7.64 2.80
C ASP A 49 20.69 6.24 3.14
N LEU A 50 21.60 5.26 3.21
CA LEU A 50 21.33 3.86 3.51
C LEU A 50 22.29 3.33 4.58
N PRO A 51 21.97 2.22 5.27
CA PRO A 51 22.91 1.56 6.17
C PRO A 51 24.14 1.02 5.41
N LYS A 52 25.23 0.82 6.13
CA LYS A 52 26.45 0.20 5.56
C LYS A 52 26.14 -1.17 4.96
N GLY A 53 26.61 -1.43 3.75
CA GLY A 53 26.39 -2.70 3.02
C GLY A 53 25.16 -2.69 2.14
N PHE A 54 24.36 -1.62 2.16
CA PHE A 54 23.29 -1.39 1.21
C PHE A 54 23.71 -0.40 0.13
N SER A 55 23.12 -0.55 -1.04
CA SER A 55 23.31 0.36 -2.17
C SER A 55 22.05 0.43 -3.01
N TYR A 56 21.88 1.53 -3.75
CA TYR A 56 20.75 1.69 -4.66
C TYR A 56 21.19 1.97 -6.10
N LYS A 57 20.27 1.68 -7.02
CA LYS A 57 20.38 2.05 -8.43
C LYS A 57 19.06 2.71 -8.85
N VAL A 58 19.14 3.86 -9.53
CA VAL A 58 17.97 4.46 -10.19
C VAL A 58 17.70 3.66 -11.47
N ILE A 59 16.52 3.06 -11.58
CA ILE A 59 16.15 2.17 -12.69
C ILE A 59 15.13 2.79 -13.66
N SER A 60 14.38 3.80 -13.23
CA SER A 60 13.46 4.58 -14.07
C SER A 60 13.36 6.01 -13.54
N SER A 61 13.09 7.00 -14.40
CA SER A 61 12.94 8.40 -14.01
C SER A 61 11.92 9.10 -14.90
N LEU A 62 11.25 10.12 -14.35
CA LEU A 62 10.35 11.02 -15.07
C LEU A 62 10.94 11.41 -16.44
N GLY A 63 10.13 11.26 -17.49
CA GLY A 63 10.49 11.65 -18.85
C GLY A 63 11.45 10.71 -19.58
N ASN A 64 11.90 9.59 -18.97
CA ASN A 64 12.60 8.56 -19.71
C ASN A 64 11.71 7.99 -20.81
N ALA A 65 12.28 7.69 -21.98
CA ALA A 65 11.57 7.03 -23.05
C ALA A 65 11.26 5.58 -22.67
N MET A 66 10.02 5.14 -22.87
CA MET A 66 9.56 3.79 -22.64
C MET A 66 9.48 2.98 -23.95
N SER A 67 9.33 1.67 -23.83
CA SER A 67 9.35 0.72 -24.95
C SER A 67 8.14 0.85 -25.88
N ASP A 68 7.05 1.44 -25.40
CA ASP A 68 5.81 1.71 -26.15
C ASP A 68 5.82 3.07 -26.90
N GLY A 69 6.93 3.79 -26.84
CA GLY A 69 7.08 5.12 -27.43
C GLY A 69 6.52 6.25 -26.56
N MET A 70 6.02 5.93 -25.38
CA MET A 70 5.61 6.91 -24.37
C MET A 70 6.80 7.33 -23.52
N HIS A 71 6.59 8.22 -22.56
CA HIS A 71 7.59 8.65 -21.59
C HIS A 71 7.05 8.44 -20.18
N VAL A 72 7.93 8.10 -19.25
CA VAL A 72 7.60 7.88 -17.85
C VAL A 72 6.85 9.07 -17.25
N PRO A 73 5.63 8.86 -16.73
CA PRO A 73 4.85 9.91 -16.06
C PRO A 73 5.43 10.29 -14.71
N ASP A 74 4.96 11.41 -14.14
CA ASP A 74 5.29 11.85 -12.80
C ASP A 74 4.42 11.17 -11.73
N ARG A 75 4.67 11.46 -10.45
CA ARG A 75 3.93 11.01 -9.27
C ARG A 75 3.86 9.49 -9.16
N ALA A 76 5.04 8.85 -9.17
CA ALA A 76 5.16 7.42 -8.92
C ALA A 76 4.81 7.11 -7.46
N ASP A 77 3.82 6.25 -7.26
CA ASP A 77 3.28 5.92 -5.97
C ASP A 77 3.32 4.40 -5.71
N GLY A 78 2.24 3.79 -5.20
CA GLY A 78 2.17 2.36 -4.91
C GLY A 78 2.71 1.48 -6.02
N MET A 79 3.41 0.42 -5.66
CA MET A 79 4.06 -0.47 -6.61
C MET A 79 4.03 -1.91 -6.13
N GLY A 80 3.76 -2.85 -7.05
CA GLY A 80 3.88 -4.28 -6.81
C GLY A 80 5.00 -4.92 -7.60
N CYS A 81 5.70 -5.87 -6.98
CA CYS A 81 6.71 -6.70 -7.62
C CYS A 81 6.20 -8.14 -7.74
N LEU A 82 5.97 -8.61 -8.93
CA LEU A 82 5.37 -9.90 -9.22
C LEU A 82 6.24 -10.72 -10.17
N PRO A 83 6.37 -12.05 -9.98
CA PRO A 83 7.00 -12.89 -10.99
C PRO A 83 6.17 -12.85 -12.28
N ILE A 84 6.84 -12.80 -13.44
CA ILE A 84 6.16 -12.86 -14.75
C ILE A 84 5.82 -14.32 -15.08
N ASP A 85 6.71 -15.22 -14.71
CA ASP A 85 6.56 -16.67 -14.85
C ASP A 85 7.38 -17.40 -13.77
N ASP A 86 7.15 -18.72 -13.64
CA ASP A 86 7.81 -19.55 -12.61
C ASP A 86 9.27 -19.92 -12.94
N THR A 87 9.79 -19.52 -14.10
CA THR A 87 11.05 -20.03 -14.65
C THR A 87 12.10 -18.94 -14.89
N SER A 88 11.69 -17.69 -14.93
CA SER A 88 12.58 -16.57 -15.24
C SER A 88 12.97 -15.77 -14.01
N ASP A 89 14.17 -15.17 -14.08
CA ASP A 89 14.59 -14.17 -13.09
C ASP A 89 13.97 -12.79 -13.37
N LYS A 90 12.85 -12.75 -14.13
CA LYS A 90 12.18 -11.51 -14.51
C LYS A 90 10.96 -11.26 -13.65
N VAL A 91 10.80 -10.02 -13.25
CA VAL A 91 9.64 -9.56 -12.49
C VAL A 91 8.97 -8.40 -13.22
N ALA A 92 7.66 -8.30 -13.05
CA ALA A 92 6.90 -7.11 -13.38
C ALA A 92 6.85 -6.20 -12.15
N LEU A 93 7.39 -4.99 -12.28
CA LEU A 93 7.16 -3.90 -11.35
C LEU A 93 6.01 -3.08 -11.91
N ILE A 94 4.83 -3.21 -11.32
CA ILE A 94 3.63 -2.46 -11.72
C ILE A 94 3.51 -1.28 -10.78
N ARG A 95 3.71 -0.08 -11.33
CA ARG A 95 3.84 1.17 -10.59
C ARG A 95 2.68 2.09 -10.91
N ASN A 96 2.03 2.59 -9.89
CA ASN A 96 0.98 3.60 -9.98
C ASN A 96 1.55 4.98 -10.31
N HIS A 97 0.71 5.81 -10.93
CA HIS A 97 0.94 7.23 -11.11
C HIS A 97 -0.27 8.00 -10.57
N GLU A 98 -0.11 8.61 -9.41
CA GLU A 98 -1.17 9.33 -8.68
C GLU A 98 -1.46 10.69 -9.33
N LEU A 99 -1.96 10.65 -10.55
CA LEU A 99 -2.22 11.81 -11.35
C LEU A 99 -3.69 12.20 -11.35
N HIS A 100 -3.98 13.42 -10.87
CA HIS A 100 -5.28 14.06 -11.03
C HIS A 100 -5.36 14.75 -12.41
N PRO A 101 -6.55 14.89 -13.02
CA PRO A 101 -6.71 15.60 -14.30
C PRO A 101 -6.00 16.96 -14.41
N LYS A 102 -5.96 17.73 -13.33
CA LYS A 102 -5.23 19.02 -13.28
C LYS A 102 -3.72 18.92 -13.50
N HIS A 103 -3.12 17.74 -13.36
CA HIS A 103 -1.68 17.53 -13.49
C HIS A 103 -1.25 17.25 -14.95
N LEU A 104 -2.20 17.10 -15.90
CA LEU A 104 -1.90 16.72 -17.29
C LEU A 104 -0.88 17.66 -17.95
N SER A 105 -1.03 18.97 -17.76
CA SER A 105 -0.15 19.98 -18.40
C SER A 105 1.30 19.92 -17.95
N ALA A 106 1.57 19.32 -16.77
CA ALA A 106 2.91 19.12 -16.23
C ALA A 106 3.55 17.78 -16.66
N GLN A 107 2.80 16.91 -17.35
CA GLN A 107 3.28 15.61 -17.79
C GLN A 107 4.13 15.71 -19.07
N PRO A 108 4.93 14.66 -19.41
CA PRO A 108 5.61 14.56 -20.69
C PRO A 108 4.65 14.73 -21.89
N PRO A 109 5.09 15.28 -23.01
CA PRO A 109 4.22 15.56 -24.17
C PRO A 109 3.52 14.32 -24.75
N SER A 110 4.07 13.12 -24.60
CA SER A 110 3.43 11.87 -25.03
C SER A 110 2.20 11.58 -24.18
N ILE A 111 2.27 11.80 -22.87
CA ILE A 111 1.14 11.62 -21.93
C ILE A 111 0.06 12.66 -22.22
N GLN A 112 0.43 13.93 -22.46
CA GLN A 112 -0.53 15.00 -22.78
C GLN A 112 -1.33 14.74 -24.07
N LYS A 113 -0.90 13.81 -24.90
CA LYS A 113 -1.53 13.46 -26.18
C LYS A 113 -1.96 12.01 -26.27
N HIS A 114 -1.84 11.25 -25.17
CA HIS A 114 -2.19 9.84 -25.15
C HIS A 114 -3.69 9.66 -25.38
N THR A 115 -4.04 8.94 -26.43
CA THR A 115 -5.42 8.55 -26.76
C THR A 115 -5.52 7.05 -26.83
N SER A 116 -6.54 6.44 -26.21
CA SER A 116 -6.76 5.00 -26.28
C SER A 116 -8.23 4.66 -26.03
N SER A 117 -8.77 3.73 -26.78
CA SER A 117 -10.09 3.14 -26.52
C SER A 117 -10.07 2.17 -25.33
N LEU A 118 -8.88 1.77 -24.86
CA LEU A 118 -8.70 0.90 -23.71
C LEU A 118 -8.67 1.69 -22.39
N ALA A 119 -8.49 3.03 -22.45
CA ALA A 119 -8.50 3.89 -21.27
C ALA A 119 -9.87 3.88 -20.57
N TYR A 120 -9.87 3.99 -19.25
CA TYR A 120 -11.12 4.04 -18.47
C TYR A 120 -11.93 5.29 -18.80
N ASP A 121 -11.32 6.47 -18.69
CA ASP A 121 -11.97 7.76 -18.98
C ASP A 121 -11.03 8.68 -19.78
N ASN A 122 -11.62 9.67 -20.45
CA ASN A 122 -10.92 10.59 -21.33
C ASN A 122 -11.49 12.00 -21.15
N TYR A 123 -10.65 13.02 -21.39
CA TYR A 123 -11.14 14.38 -21.60
C TYR A 123 -12.05 14.49 -22.83
N HIS A 124 -12.83 15.54 -22.93
CA HIS A 124 -13.71 15.79 -24.08
C HIS A 124 -13.00 15.81 -25.45
N ASN A 125 -11.70 16.06 -25.48
CA ASN A 125 -10.87 16.03 -26.69
C ASN A 125 -10.34 14.62 -27.03
N GLY A 126 -10.72 13.59 -26.26
CA GLY A 126 -10.32 12.20 -26.48
C GLY A 126 -8.97 11.81 -25.87
N VAL A 127 -8.26 12.73 -25.22
CA VAL A 127 -7.03 12.41 -24.48
C VAL A 127 -7.40 11.66 -23.20
N ALA A 128 -6.74 10.55 -22.92
CA ALA A 128 -6.95 9.77 -21.69
C ALA A 128 -6.65 10.61 -20.43
N LEU A 129 -7.43 10.43 -19.36
CA LEU A 129 -7.07 10.99 -18.06
C LEU A 129 -5.69 10.44 -17.64
N PRO A 130 -4.85 11.25 -16.95
CA PRO A 130 -3.43 10.95 -16.80
C PRO A 130 -3.07 9.87 -15.78
N GLY A 131 -4.00 9.50 -14.89
CA GLY A 131 -3.79 8.44 -13.92
C GLY A 131 -3.74 7.06 -14.58
N GLY A 132 -3.10 6.14 -13.91
CA GLY A 132 -2.94 4.77 -14.40
C GLY A 132 -1.70 4.09 -13.82
N THR A 133 -1.21 3.09 -14.54
CA THR A 133 0.00 2.36 -14.18
C THR A 133 0.99 2.26 -15.32
N THR A 134 2.29 2.18 -14.95
CA THR A 134 3.34 1.68 -15.85
C THR A 134 3.86 0.34 -15.34
N THR A 135 4.26 -0.54 -16.26
CA THR A 135 4.89 -1.81 -15.92
C THR A 135 6.31 -1.82 -16.44
N MET A 136 7.27 -2.11 -15.54
CA MET A 136 8.66 -2.37 -15.87
C MET A 136 8.91 -3.87 -15.81
N VAL A 137 9.44 -4.46 -16.88
CA VAL A 137 10.00 -5.81 -16.86
C VAL A 137 11.45 -5.68 -16.39
N TYR A 138 11.71 -6.12 -15.18
CA TYR A 138 13.02 -6.02 -14.56
C TYR A 138 13.67 -7.40 -14.43
N ASN A 139 14.93 -7.50 -14.82
CA ASN A 139 15.71 -8.72 -14.71
C ASN A 139 16.55 -8.67 -13.43
N LEU A 140 16.25 -9.56 -12.48
CA LEU A 140 16.90 -9.63 -11.16
C LEU A 140 18.37 -10.04 -11.24
N THR A 141 18.77 -10.83 -12.24
CA THR A 141 20.16 -11.28 -12.43
C THR A 141 21.04 -10.18 -13.03
N THR A 142 20.58 -9.52 -14.10
CA THR A 142 21.33 -8.44 -14.75
C THR A 142 21.12 -7.07 -14.09
N GLN A 143 20.13 -6.96 -13.23
CA GLN A 143 19.70 -5.73 -12.55
C GLN A 143 19.39 -4.60 -13.54
N THR A 144 18.63 -4.91 -14.60
CA THR A 144 18.26 -3.97 -15.65
C THR A 144 16.77 -4.03 -15.98
N VAL A 145 16.18 -2.88 -16.33
CA VAL A 145 14.86 -2.80 -16.97
C VAL A 145 15.02 -3.20 -18.42
N GLU A 146 14.34 -4.26 -18.86
CA GLU A 146 14.34 -4.74 -20.25
C GLU A 146 13.23 -4.08 -21.08
N ARG A 147 12.10 -3.75 -20.44
CA ARG A 147 10.96 -3.06 -21.04
C ARG A 147 10.26 -2.20 -20.01
N GLU A 148 9.68 -1.09 -20.45
CA GLU A 148 8.80 -0.24 -19.65
C GLU A 148 7.69 0.29 -20.57
N PHE A 149 6.43 0.26 -20.11
CA PHE A 149 5.27 0.66 -20.91
C PHE A 149 4.08 1.05 -20.02
N ILE A 150 3.13 1.82 -20.56
CA ILE A 150 1.85 2.08 -19.90
C ILE A 150 1.01 0.80 -19.90
N SER A 151 0.61 0.33 -18.72
CA SER A 151 -0.18 -0.88 -18.55
C SER A 151 -1.66 -0.63 -18.25
N LEU A 152 -2.00 0.52 -17.64
CA LEU A 152 -3.37 0.99 -17.44
C LEU A 152 -3.42 2.51 -17.64
N ALA A 153 -4.53 3.03 -18.18
CA ALA A 153 -4.70 4.47 -18.44
C ALA A 153 -6.13 4.95 -18.23
N GLY A 154 -6.29 6.26 -18.05
CA GLY A 154 -7.61 6.90 -17.98
C GLY A 154 -8.25 6.87 -16.61
N THR A 155 -7.51 6.54 -15.57
CA THR A 155 -7.95 6.56 -14.17
C THR A 155 -7.54 7.87 -13.48
N VAL A 156 -7.92 8.04 -12.21
CA VAL A 156 -7.67 9.26 -11.43
C VAL A 156 -7.04 8.90 -10.10
N ARG A 157 -5.89 9.53 -9.78
CA ARG A 157 -5.20 9.38 -8.50
C ARG A 157 -5.01 7.92 -8.09
N ASN A 158 -4.32 7.14 -8.92
CA ASN A 158 -3.88 5.81 -8.54
C ASN A 158 -2.80 5.93 -7.47
N CYS A 159 -3.21 5.86 -6.22
CA CYS A 159 -2.35 6.04 -5.05
C CYS A 159 -1.60 4.75 -4.75
N SER A 160 -2.17 3.84 -4.02
CA SER A 160 -1.54 2.56 -3.72
C SER A 160 -2.32 1.37 -4.29
N GLY A 161 -2.22 0.20 -3.66
CA GLY A 161 -2.84 -1.03 -4.14
C GLY A 161 -2.32 -2.27 -3.43
N GLY A 162 -2.35 -3.41 -4.12
CA GLY A 162 -1.86 -4.67 -3.57
C GLY A 162 -1.63 -5.76 -4.59
N ILE A 163 -0.66 -6.64 -4.32
CA ILE A 163 -0.43 -7.83 -5.13
C ILE A 163 -1.46 -8.92 -4.81
N THR A 164 -1.81 -9.72 -5.82
CA THR A 164 -2.69 -10.87 -5.64
C THR A 164 -1.92 -12.18 -5.72
N PRO A 165 -2.39 -13.23 -5.05
CA PRO A 165 -1.78 -14.56 -5.14
C PRO A 165 -1.85 -15.20 -6.54
N TRP A 166 -2.70 -14.66 -7.42
CA TRP A 166 -2.86 -15.13 -8.80
C TRP A 166 -2.13 -14.27 -9.83
N GLY A 167 -1.18 -13.42 -9.38
CA GLY A 167 -0.23 -12.76 -10.27
C GLY A 167 -0.72 -11.46 -10.89
N THR A 168 -1.52 -10.67 -10.16
CA THR A 168 -1.98 -9.35 -10.60
C THR A 168 -1.70 -8.28 -9.56
N TRP A 169 -1.72 -7.01 -9.98
CA TRP A 169 -1.70 -5.82 -9.15
C TRP A 169 -3.09 -5.20 -9.12
N LEU A 170 -3.61 -4.96 -7.93
CA LEU A 170 -4.82 -4.17 -7.71
C LEU A 170 -4.39 -2.72 -7.54
N THR A 171 -4.76 -1.84 -8.45
CA THR A 171 -4.50 -0.40 -8.37
C THR A 171 -5.74 0.34 -7.91
N CYS A 172 -5.59 1.22 -6.94
CA CYS A 172 -6.65 1.90 -6.22
C CYS A 172 -6.79 3.36 -6.67
N GLU A 173 -8.00 3.81 -7.02
CA GLU A 173 -8.28 5.24 -7.22
C GLU A 173 -8.60 5.91 -5.89
N GLU A 174 -7.74 6.79 -5.43
CA GLU A 174 -7.99 7.65 -4.26
C GLU A 174 -8.77 8.90 -4.66
N SER A 175 -9.88 8.73 -5.34
CA SER A 175 -10.76 9.79 -5.81
C SER A 175 -12.19 9.29 -5.94
N VAL A 176 -13.13 10.12 -5.61
CA VAL A 176 -14.57 9.89 -5.85
C VAL A 176 -15.15 10.90 -6.86
N ASP A 177 -14.33 11.35 -7.79
CA ASP A 177 -14.76 12.24 -8.85
C ASP A 177 -15.85 11.60 -9.72
N ARG A 178 -16.77 12.41 -10.20
CA ARG A 178 -17.90 11.95 -11.02
C ARG A 178 -18.40 13.07 -11.94
N PRO A 179 -19.05 12.73 -13.06
CA PRO A 179 -19.76 13.73 -13.86
C PRO A 179 -20.75 14.50 -12.96
N TYR A 180 -20.81 15.81 -13.12
CA TYR A 180 -21.64 16.71 -12.31
C TYR A 180 -21.22 16.89 -10.84
N GLY A 181 -20.07 16.34 -10.42
CA GLY A 181 -19.41 16.63 -9.15
C GLY A 181 -18.49 17.87 -9.23
N PRO A 182 -17.72 18.13 -8.18
CA PRO A 182 -16.80 19.29 -8.14
C PRO A 182 -15.78 19.35 -9.28
N ASN A 183 -15.37 18.20 -9.85
CA ASN A 183 -14.49 18.08 -11.01
C ASN A 183 -15.22 17.52 -12.25
N GLY A 184 -16.55 17.61 -12.27
CA GLY A 184 -17.41 16.97 -13.26
C GLY A 184 -17.38 17.58 -14.66
N ASP A 185 -16.67 18.69 -14.85
CA ASP A 185 -16.37 19.30 -16.14
C ASP A 185 -15.20 18.62 -16.87
N VAL A 186 -14.43 17.76 -16.18
CA VAL A 186 -13.25 17.07 -16.75
C VAL A 186 -13.36 15.56 -16.77
N VAL A 187 -14.26 14.94 -15.98
CA VAL A 187 -14.49 13.50 -15.96
C VAL A 187 -15.83 13.13 -16.59
N ASN A 188 -15.89 12.02 -17.33
CA ASN A 188 -17.12 11.55 -17.99
C ASN A 188 -17.70 10.29 -17.33
N LYS A 189 -16.98 9.70 -16.38
CA LYS A 189 -17.37 8.50 -15.64
C LYS A 189 -17.21 8.71 -14.13
N ASP A 190 -17.86 7.84 -13.35
CA ASP A 190 -17.63 7.76 -11.92
C ASP A 190 -16.26 7.13 -11.66
N HIS A 191 -15.48 7.74 -10.77
CA HIS A 191 -14.18 7.27 -10.28
C HIS A 191 -14.29 6.82 -8.81
N GLY A 192 -13.23 6.22 -8.27
CA GLY A 192 -13.17 5.66 -6.92
C GLY A 192 -13.29 4.15 -6.91
N TYR A 193 -12.71 3.50 -7.90
CA TYR A 193 -12.73 2.06 -8.06
C TYR A 193 -11.30 1.47 -8.05
N ILE A 194 -11.25 0.16 -7.90
CA ILE A 194 -10.04 -0.65 -8.09
C ILE A 194 -10.04 -1.23 -9.50
N PHE A 195 -8.84 -1.33 -10.06
CA PHE A 195 -8.59 -1.99 -11.36
C PHE A 195 -7.53 -3.06 -11.16
N GLU A 196 -7.59 -4.11 -11.98
CA GLU A 196 -6.69 -5.26 -11.89
C GLU A 196 -5.76 -5.30 -13.11
N VAL A 197 -4.44 -5.32 -12.87
CA VAL A 197 -3.39 -5.30 -13.89
C VAL A 197 -2.56 -6.59 -13.79
N PRO A 198 -2.61 -7.50 -14.80
CA PRO A 198 -1.82 -8.72 -14.77
C PRO A 198 -0.32 -8.48 -14.90
N ALA A 199 0.50 -9.22 -14.13
CA ALA A 199 1.96 -9.20 -14.26
C ALA A 199 2.43 -9.69 -15.66
N SER A 200 1.62 -10.52 -16.30
CA SER A 200 1.85 -11.03 -17.66
C SER A 200 1.46 -10.06 -18.78
N ALA A 201 0.90 -8.87 -18.44
CA ALA A 201 0.59 -7.87 -19.46
C ALA A 201 1.87 -7.42 -20.18
N ASP A 202 1.79 -7.31 -21.50
CA ASP A 202 2.89 -6.88 -22.37
C ASP A 202 2.63 -5.52 -23.05
N SER A 203 1.47 -4.92 -22.78
CA SER A 203 1.01 -3.66 -23.34
C SER A 203 -0.15 -3.10 -22.51
N LEU A 204 -0.67 -1.93 -22.91
CA LEU A 204 -1.85 -1.34 -22.30
C LEU A 204 -3.04 -2.30 -22.34
N ILE A 205 -3.66 -2.56 -21.18
CA ILE A 205 -4.85 -3.39 -21.03
C ILE A 205 -6.14 -2.55 -21.07
N GLU A 206 -7.28 -3.20 -21.31
CA GLU A 206 -8.60 -2.57 -21.15
C GLU A 206 -8.89 -2.30 -19.65
N ALA A 207 -9.14 -1.06 -19.30
CA ALA A 207 -9.42 -0.65 -17.93
C ALA A 207 -10.85 -1.02 -17.52
N LYS A 208 -11.00 -2.01 -16.63
CA LYS A 208 -12.30 -2.52 -16.11
C LYS A 208 -12.39 -2.30 -14.62
N PRO A 209 -13.31 -1.43 -14.12
CA PRO A 209 -13.46 -1.18 -12.70
C PRO A 209 -14.11 -2.36 -11.98
N LEU A 210 -13.57 -2.74 -10.82
CA LEU A 210 -14.12 -3.77 -9.93
C LEU A 210 -15.18 -3.18 -9.00
N LYS A 211 -16.32 -2.79 -9.56
CA LYS A 211 -17.37 -1.99 -8.88
C LYS A 211 -17.97 -2.62 -7.64
N ALA A 212 -17.96 -3.95 -7.55
CA ALA A 212 -18.47 -4.66 -6.38
C ALA A 212 -17.59 -4.48 -5.13
N MET A 213 -16.33 -4.05 -5.31
CA MET A 213 -15.38 -3.78 -4.22
C MET A 213 -15.60 -2.41 -3.55
N GLY A 214 -16.63 -1.69 -3.98
CA GLY A 214 -16.99 -0.40 -3.43
C GLY A 214 -16.47 0.78 -4.27
N ARG A 215 -17.12 1.93 -4.07
CA ARG A 215 -16.71 3.23 -4.59
C ARG A 215 -16.46 4.17 -3.41
N PHE A 216 -15.20 4.46 -3.13
CA PHE A 216 -14.74 5.35 -2.07
C PHE A 216 -13.31 5.83 -2.40
N ASN A 217 -12.70 6.61 -1.54
CA ASN A 217 -11.29 7.00 -1.65
C ASN A 217 -10.40 5.79 -1.35
N HIS A 218 -10.29 4.88 -2.33
CA HIS A 218 -9.45 3.69 -2.17
C HIS A 218 -7.99 4.10 -2.06
N GLU A 219 -7.36 3.65 -0.96
CA GLU A 219 -5.92 3.85 -0.77
C GLU A 219 -5.16 2.59 -1.19
N ALA A 220 -5.26 1.53 -0.43
CA ALA A 220 -4.51 0.31 -0.66
C ALA A 220 -5.37 -0.95 -0.52
N ALA A 221 -4.81 -2.06 -0.98
CA ALA A 221 -5.42 -3.38 -0.90
C ALA A 221 -4.40 -4.43 -0.47
N CYS A 222 -4.82 -5.45 0.28
CA CYS A 222 -4.05 -6.68 0.42
C CYS A 222 -4.95 -7.90 0.36
N VAL A 223 -4.42 -9.02 -0.13
CA VAL A 223 -5.19 -10.23 -0.38
C VAL A 223 -4.72 -11.35 0.54
N ASP A 224 -5.65 -11.96 1.28
CA ASP A 224 -5.38 -13.21 1.98
C ASP A 224 -5.12 -14.33 0.95
N PRO A 225 -3.91 -14.90 0.92
CA PRO A 225 -3.56 -15.90 -0.09
C PRO A 225 -4.32 -17.22 0.06
N LYS A 226 -4.94 -17.48 1.22
CA LYS A 226 -5.69 -18.72 1.51
C LYS A 226 -7.15 -18.61 1.05
N THR A 227 -7.77 -17.47 1.26
CA THR A 227 -9.22 -17.27 1.03
C THR A 227 -9.53 -16.43 -0.20
N GLY A 228 -8.58 -15.60 -0.67
CA GLY A 228 -8.82 -14.61 -1.71
C GLY A 228 -9.60 -13.38 -1.23
N ILE A 229 -9.87 -13.26 0.08
CA ILE A 229 -10.48 -12.07 0.66
C ILE A 229 -9.54 -10.88 0.48
N VAL A 230 -10.08 -9.75 0.01
CA VAL A 230 -9.33 -8.52 -0.19
C VAL A 230 -9.66 -7.54 0.93
N TYR A 231 -8.65 -7.10 1.68
CA TYR A 231 -8.77 -6.05 2.68
C TYR A 231 -8.40 -4.71 2.05
N LEU A 232 -9.15 -3.66 2.41
CA LEU A 232 -9.10 -2.36 1.73
C LEU A 232 -9.04 -1.23 2.76
N THR A 233 -8.17 -0.27 2.52
CA THR A 233 -8.09 0.97 3.28
C THR A 233 -8.74 2.13 2.53
N GLU A 234 -9.18 3.15 3.28
CA GLU A 234 -9.77 4.38 2.77
C GLU A 234 -9.05 5.57 3.40
N ASP A 235 -8.55 6.50 2.60
CA ASP A 235 -7.96 7.73 3.13
C ASP A 235 -9.02 8.80 3.40
N ARG A 236 -9.57 8.73 4.61
CA ARG A 236 -10.48 9.71 5.22
C ARG A 236 -10.26 9.76 6.72
N GLY A 237 -10.40 10.93 7.34
CA GLY A 237 -10.28 11.09 8.79
C GLY A 237 -11.35 10.34 9.61
N ASP A 238 -12.41 9.91 8.96
CA ASP A 238 -13.52 9.11 9.47
C ASP A 238 -13.66 7.78 8.71
N SER A 239 -12.55 7.22 8.23
CA SER A 239 -12.52 6.03 7.42
C SER A 239 -12.86 4.75 8.18
N LEU A 240 -13.15 3.71 7.42
CA LEU A 240 -13.34 2.34 7.92
C LEU A 240 -12.22 1.45 7.38
N LEU A 241 -12.07 0.25 7.95
CA LEU A 241 -11.39 -0.85 7.31
C LEU A 241 -12.44 -1.76 6.67
N TYR A 242 -12.28 -2.01 5.38
CA TYR A 242 -13.19 -2.86 4.62
C TYR A 242 -12.56 -4.21 4.30
N ARG A 243 -13.42 -5.22 4.02
CA ARG A 243 -13.01 -6.41 3.30
C ARG A 243 -14.00 -6.74 2.20
N PHE A 244 -13.50 -7.28 1.11
CA PHE A 244 -14.31 -7.81 0.03
C PHE A 244 -14.17 -9.34 0.01
N VAL A 245 -15.28 -10.05 0.19
CA VAL A 245 -15.37 -11.50 0.14
C VAL A 245 -15.77 -11.89 -1.28
N PRO A 246 -14.84 -12.37 -2.13
CA PRO A 246 -15.14 -12.68 -3.51
C PRO A 246 -16.04 -13.92 -3.63
N LYS A 247 -16.90 -13.96 -4.65
CA LYS A 247 -17.69 -15.16 -4.97
C LYS A 247 -16.84 -16.31 -5.45
N GLU A 248 -15.73 -16.01 -6.11
CA GLU A 248 -14.81 -16.97 -6.71
C GLU A 248 -13.37 -16.54 -6.40
N TYR A 249 -12.59 -17.46 -5.85
CA TYR A 249 -11.16 -17.22 -5.63
C TYR A 249 -10.46 -16.90 -6.96
N GLY A 250 -9.68 -15.82 -6.99
CA GLY A 250 -8.93 -15.41 -8.19
C GLY A 250 -9.76 -14.78 -9.30
N ASN A 251 -11.05 -14.55 -9.09
CA ASN A 251 -11.94 -13.92 -10.08
C ASN A 251 -12.76 -12.80 -9.42
N LEU A 252 -12.12 -11.67 -9.16
CA LEU A 252 -12.77 -10.52 -8.51
C LEU A 252 -13.90 -9.91 -9.35
N ALA A 253 -13.81 -10.05 -10.67
CA ALA A 253 -14.84 -9.57 -11.61
C ALA A 253 -16.17 -10.32 -11.49
N ALA A 254 -16.20 -11.54 -10.93
CA ALA A 254 -17.42 -12.27 -10.61
C ALA A 254 -18.24 -11.60 -9.49
N GLY A 255 -17.69 -10.58 -8.83
CA GLY A 255 -18.29 -9.86 -7.72
C GLY A 255 -18.13 -10.59 -6.39
N GLY A 256 -18.78 -10.06 -5.35
CA GLY A 256 -18.63 -10.54 -3.98
C GLY A 256 -19.45 -9.67 -3.03
N GLN A 257 -19.15 -9.78 -1.73
CA GLN A 257 -19.74 -8.98 -0.67
C GLN A 257 -18.69 -8.03 -0.07
N LEU A 258 -19.00 -6.75 -0.04
CA LEU A 258 -18.22 -5.75 0.68
C LEU A 258 -18.72 -5.68 2.13
N GLU A 259 -17.78 -5.64 3.08
CA GLU A 259 -18.05 -5.62 4.51
C GLU A 259 -17.14 -4.62 5.21
N ALA A 260 -17.59 -4.08 6.37
CA ALA A 260 -16.83 -3.19 7.22
C ALA A 260 -16.53 -3.81 8.58
N LEU A 261 -15.37 -3.51 9.16
CA LEU A 261 -14.91 -4.04 10.44
C LEU A 261 -15.66 -3.41 11.62
N VAL A 262 -16.15 -4.25 12.52
CA VAL A 262 -16.77 -3.87 13.81
C VAL A 262 -15.93 -4.44 14.95
N VAL A 263 -15.60 -3.64 15.95
CA VAL A 263 -15.01 -4.16 17.21
C VAL A 263 -16.11 -4.78 18.04
N LYS A 264 -15.99 -6.08 18.33
CA LYS A 264 -17.02 -6.86 19.00
C LYS A 264 -17.41 -6.28 20.36
N ASN A 265 -18.73 -6.16 20.61
CA ASN A 265 -19.30 -5.53 21.80
C ASN A 265 -18.94 -4.02 22.00
N LYS A 266 -18.40 -3.37 20.98
CA LYS A 266 -18.05 -1.95 20.99
C LYS A 266 -18.47 -1.30 19.66
N PRO A 267 -19.78 -1.20 19.35
CA PRO A 267 -20.21 -0.58 18.09
C PRO A 267 -19.70 0.87 18.01
N GLN A 268 -19.38 1.30 16.80
CA GLN A 268 -18.86 2.63 16.52
C GLN A 268 -17.56 2.97 17.29
N PHE A 269 -16.71 1.95 17.51
CA PHE A 269 -15.48 2.12 18.27
C PHE A 269 -14.49 3.05 17.54
N ASP A 270 -14.03 4.09 18.23
CA ASP A 270 -13.04 5.03 17.71
C ASP A 270 -11.61 4.52 18.01
N THR A 271 -10.92 3.99 17.01
CA THR A 271 -9.56 3.47 17.14
C THR A 271 -8.50 4.57 17.06
N ARG A 272 -8.88 5.79 16.64
CA ARG A 272 -7.96 6.88 16.28
C ARG A 272 -7.15 7.43 17.44
N ASN A 273 -7.59 7.20 18.68
CA ASN A 273 -6.96 7.73 19.91
C ASN A 273 -6.81 9.27 19.97
N TRP A 274 -7.45 10.03 19.08
CA TRP A 274 -7.34 11.50 19.04
C TRP A 274 -7.76 12.18 20.34
N ASN A 275 -8.74 11.61 21.04
CA ASN A 275 -9.33 12.17 22.24
C ASN A 275 -9.05 11.34 23.51
N GLY A 276 -8.01 10.50 23.47
CA GLY A 276 -7.66 9.62 24.59
C GLY A 276 -6.96 8.36 24.13
N ASN A 277 -6.93 7.35 24.98
CA ASN A 277 -6.30 6.05 24.70
C ASN A 277 -7.35 4.93 24.79
N ALA A 278 -8.34 4.97 23.91
CA ALA A 278 -9.40 3.96 23.83
C ALA A 278 -8.87 2.62 23.32
N MET A 279 -7.87 2.66 22.43
CA MET A 279 -7.18 1.51 21.87
C MET A 279 -5.70 1.50 22.28
N PRO A 280 -5.34 0.89 23.43
CA PRO A 280 -3.94 0.85 23.90
C PRO A 280 -3.08 -0.06 23.00
N VAL A 281 -1.81 0.33 22.80
CA VAL A 281 -0.82 -0.51 22.07
C VAL A 281 -0.75 -1.90 22.68
N ALA A 282 -0.54 -2.91 21.85
CA ALA A 282 -0.42 -4.33 22.18
C ALA A 282 -1.67 -4.96 22.84
N THR A 283 -2.83 -4.28 22.79
CA THR A 283 -4.09 -4.83 23.27
C THR A 283 -4.89 -5.43 22.10
N TRP A 284 -5.33 -6.68 22.27
CA TRP A 284 -6.14 -7.38 21.28
C TRP A 284 -7.63 -7.13 21.47
N PHE A 285 -8.32 -6.90 20.37
CA PHE A 285 -9.78 -6.79 20.27
C PHE A 285 -10.31 -7.86 19.33
N ASP A 286 -11.35 -8.56 19.74
CA ASP A 286 -12.10 -9.42 18.84
C ASP A 286 -12.93 -8.54 17.88
N VAL A 287 -12.97 -8.93 16.61
CA VAL A 287 -13.70 -8.18 15.59
C VAL A 287 -14.69 -9.07 14.84
N GLU A 288 -15.67 -8.44 14.25
CA GLU A 288 -16.68 -9.02 13.35
C GLU A 288 -16.89 -8.08 12.15
N TRP A 289 -17.67 -8.50 11.18
CA TRP A 289 -17.85 -7.76 9.94
C TRP A 289 -19.33 -7.57 9.66
N VAL A 290 -19.70 -6.38 9.17
CA VAL A 290 -21.05 -6.04 8.75
C VAL A 290 -21.08 -5.83 7.24
N ALA A 291 -22.06 -6.46 6.59
CA ALA A 291 -22.25 -6.32 5.14
C ALA A 291 -22.72 -4.91 4.78
N LEU A 292 -22.14 -4.36 3.71
CA LEU A 292 -22.54 -3.07 3.17
C LEU A 292 -23.42 -3.27 1.94
N ASP A 293 -24.48 -2.49 1.86
CA ASP A 293 -25.37 -2.42 0.71
C ASP A 293 -24.89 -1.34 -0.28
N ASN A 294 -25.32 -1.44 -1.54
CA ASN A 294 -25.04 -0.45 -2.58
C ASN A 294 -23.56 -0.04 -2.66
N PRO A 295 -22.63 -0.97 -2.96
CA PRO A 295 -21.18 -0.69 -2.94
C PRO A 295 -20.76 0.42 -3.91
N GLN A 296 -21.53 0.76 -4.93
CA GLN A 296 -21.20 1.86 -5.86
C GLN A 296 -21.38 3.26 -5.24
N SER A 297 -22.07 3.37 -4.10
CA SER A 297 -22.13 4.57 -3.24
C SER A 297 -22.09 5.90 -4.02
N PRO A 298 -23.15 6.25 -4.73
CA PRO A 298 -23.16 7.45 -5.58
C PRO A 298 -22.98 8.75 -4.78
N ASN A 299 -23.17 8.72 -3.47
CA ASN A 299 -23.04 9.85 -2.56
C ASN A 299 -21.76 9.84 -1.71
N ASP A 300 -20.82 8.92 -1.97
CA ASP A 300 -19.60 8.74 -1.17
C ASP A 300 -19.94 8.51 0.32
N ASP A 301 -20.86 7.60 0.60
CA ASP A 301 -21.48 7.39 1.92
C ASP A 301 -21.28 5.99 2.51
N LEU A 302 -20.40 5.15 1.92
CA LEU A 302 -20.12 3.79 2.44
C LEU A 302 -19.60 3.82 3.88
N ARG A 303 -18.71 4.75 4.22
CA ARG A 303 -18.20 4.88 5.59
C ARG A 303 -19.29 5.32 6.57
N VAL A 304 -20.23 6.17 6.13
CA VAL A 304 -21.38 6.58 6.94
C VAL A 304 -22.29 5.38 7.18
N GLN A 305 -22.63 4.63 6.12
CA GLN A 305 -23.45 3.43 6.19
C GLN A 305 -22.85 2.38 7.14
N GLY A 306 -21.55 2.09 7.01
CA GLY A 306 -20.86 1.14 7.87
C GLY A 306 -20.81 1.60 9.33
N TYR A 307 -20.52 2.87 9.57
CA TYR A 307 -20.51 3.45 10.93
C TYR A 307 -21.89 3.36 11.60
N GLU A 308 -22.98 3.67 10.88
CA GLU A 308 -24.35 3.53 11.40
C GLU A 308 -24.68 2.07 11.75
N GLN A 309 -24.07 1.10 11.08
CA GLN A 309 -24.17 -0.32 11.39
C GLN A 309 -23.20 -0.80 12.48
N GLY A 310 -22.40 0.10 13.05
CA GLY A 310 -21.49 -0.19 14.17
C GLY A 310 -20.02 -0.35 13.81
N ALA A 311 -19.62 -0.09 12.56
CA ALA A 311 -18.23 -0.21 12.15
C ALA A 311 -17.30 0.74 12.93
N ALA A 312 -16.06 0.33 13.10
CA ALA A 312 -15.03 1.08 13.80
C ALA A 312 -14.41 2.18 12.91
N LEU A 313 -14.08 3.33 13.51
CA LEU A 313 -13.40 4.44 12.83
C LEU A 313 -11.89 4.27 12.87
N PHE A 314 -11.25 4.59 11.74
CA PHE A 314 -9.80 4.66 11.59
C PHE A 314 -9.38 6.05 11.10
N ALA A 315 -8.12 6.42 11.35
CA ALA A 315 -7.59 7.74 11.05
C ALA A 315 -6.79 7.71 9.74
N ARG A 316 -7.44 8.02 8.61
CA ARG A 316 -6.78 8.00 7.30
C ARG A 316 -6.04 6.67 7.09
N GLY A 317 -6.79 5.63 6.69
CA GLY A 317 -6.23 4.32 6.37
C GLY A 317 -5.43 4.39 5.07
N GLU A 318 -4.15 4.07 5.15
CA GLU A 318 -3.16 4.15 4.08
C GLU A 318 -2.69 2.74 3.66
N GLY A 319 -1.40 2.59 3.38
CA GLY A 319 -0.81 1.34 2.94
C GLY A 319 -1.18 0.14 3.81
N ILE A 320 -1.43 -1.00 3.17
CA ILE A 320 -1.77 -2.28 3.82
C ILE A 320 -0.98 -3.41 3.18
N HIS A 321 -0.45 -4.33 3.99
CA HIS A 321 0.34 -5.45 3.48
C HIS A 321 0.11 -6.72 4.27
N TRP A 322 0.08 -7.85 3.56
CA TRP A 322 0.01 -9.19 4.15
C TRP A 322 1.38 -9.61 4.66
N GLY A 323 1.43 -10.12 5.91
CA GLY A 323 2.61 -10.73 6.49
C GLY A 323 2.66 -12.24 6.23
N GLU A 324 2.76 -13.05 7.27
CA GLU A 324 2.73 -14.52 7.17
C GLU A 324 1.30 -15.07 7.29
N ASP A 325 0.62 -14.77 8.39
CA ASP A 325 -0.78 -15.14 8.67
C ASP A 325 -1.59 -13.93 9.20
N GLU A 326 -1.07 -12.74 9.04
CA GLU A 326 -1.65 -11.48 9.47
C GLU A 326 -1.42 -10.39 8.43
N LEU A 327 -2.08 -9.27 8.62
CA LEU A 327 -1.85 -8.06 7.84
C LEU A 327 -1.57 -6.86 8.74
N TYR A 328 -0.87 -5.88 8.18
CA TYR A 328 -0.58 -4.60 8.81
C TYR A 328 -1.08 -3.46 7.93
N PHE A 329 -1.57 -2.38 8.54
CA PHE A 329 -1.93 -1.16 7.80
C PHE A 329 -1.63 0.09 8.59
N CYS A 330 -1.30 1.14 7.86
CA CYS A 330 -1.04 2.46 8.41
C CYS A 330 -2.34 3.24 8.61
N CYS A 331 -2.38 4.05 9.67
CA CYS A 331 -3.34 5.11 9.91
C CYS A 331 -2.55 6.40 10.10
N THR A 332 -2.40 7.19 9.03
CA THR A 332 -1.31 8.17 8.90
C THR A 332 -1.34 9.30 9.93
N ASN A 333 -2.51 9.72 10.40
CA ASN A 333 -2.64 10.73 11.45
C ASN A 333 -3.34 10.23 12.71
N GLY A 334 -3.32 8.91 12.95
CA GLY A 334 -3.80 8.34 14.19
C GLY A 334 -2.88 8.62 15.37
N GLY A 335 -3.36 8.28 16.57
CA GLY A 335 -2.65 8.48 17.83
C GLY A 335 -2.94 9.81 18.52
N GLN A 336 -2.65 9.87 19.82
CA GLN A 336 -2.88 11.07 20.63
C GLN A 336 -2.12 12.30 20.12
N LYS A 337 -0.96 12.10 19.51
CA LYS A 337 -0.15 13.16 18.88
C LYS A 337 -0.41 13.34 17.40
N GLN A 338 -1.30 12.53 16.82
CA GLN A 338 -1.61 12.55 15.39
C GLN A 338 -0.38 12.41 14.50
N LEU A 339 0.57 11.57 14.92
CA LEU A 339 1.82 11.29 14.20
C LEU A 339 1.80 9.95 13.45
N GLY A 340 0.73 9.17 13.62
CA GLY A 340 0.50 7.92 12.94
C GLY A 340 0.41 6.71 13.87
N GLN A 341 -0.34 5.73 13.38
CA GLN A 341 -0.52 4.40 13.98
C GLN A 341 -0.24 3.32 12.94
N VAL A 342 0.20 2.16 13.41
CA VAL A 342 0.20 0.92 12.61
C VAL A 342 -0.71 -0.08 13.31
N MET A 343 -1.68 -0.58 12.58
CA MET A 343 -2.61 -1.61 13.02
C MET A 343 -2.15 -2.99 12.57
N LYS A 344 -2.48 -4.01 13.35
CA LYS A 344 -2.29 -5.42 13.01
C LYS A 344 -3.62 -6.14 13.08
N LEU A 345 -4.02 -6.82 11.99
CA LEU A 345 -5.19 -7.68 11.94
C LEU A 345 -4.74 -9.13 11.71
N VAL A 346 -5.28 -10.05 12.51
CA VAL A 346 -5.08 -11.50 12.35
C VAL A 346 -6.42 -12.11 11.99
N PRO A 347 -6.65 -12.45 10.71
CA PRO A 347 -7.83 -13.17 10.29
C PRO A 347 -7.85 -14.59 10.86
N SER A 348 -9.02 -15.07 11.28
CA SER A 348 -9.22 -16.45 11.65
C SER A 348 -9.55 -17.31 10.43
N ALA A 349 -9.25 -18.60 10.50
CA ALA A 349 -9.47 -19.53 9.39
C ALA A 349 -10.96 -19.63 8.95
N ASP A 350 -11.89 -19.29 9.84
CA ASP A 350 -13.35 -19.29 9.57
C ASP A 350 -13.96 -17.89 9.50
N GLY A 351 -13.16 -16.83 9.58
CA GLY A 351 -13.58 -15.43 9.54
C GLY A 351 -14.45 -14.96 10.72
N LYS A 352 -14.55 -15.75 11.80
CA LYS A 352 -15.47 -15.47 12.93
C LYS A 352 -14.77 -14.99 14.19
N GLN A 353 -13.46 -15.13 14.26
CA GLN A 353 -12.67 -14.76 15.44
C GLN A 353 -11.44 -13.92 15.04
N ASP A 354 -11.63 -13.07 14.04
CA ASP A 354 -10.60 -12.14 13.63
C ASP A 354 -10.23 -11.22 14.79
N LYS A 355 -8.96 -10.82 14.86
CA LYS A 355 -8.43 -10.00 15.96
C LYS A 355 -7.70 -8.80 15.44
N LEU A 356 -7.97 -7.64 16.02
CA LEU A 356 -7.33 -6.36 15.75
C LEU A 356 -6.46 -5.93 16.92
N GLN A 357 -5.30 -5.38 16.63
CA GLN A 357 -4.39 -4.79 17.62
C GLN A 357 -3.84 -3.46 17.09
N LEU A 358 -3.71 -2.47 17.96
CA LEU A 358 -2.83 -1.34 17.72
C LEU A 358 -1.39 -1.85 17.93
N PHE A 359 -0.64 -2.00 16.83
CA PHE A 359 0.72 -2.53 16.86
C PHE A 359 1.74 -1.46 17.25
N LEU A 360 1.57 -0.24 16.73
CA LEU A 360 2.42 0.91 17.01
C LEU A 360 1.58 2.19 17.03
N GLU A 361 1.85 3.09 17.97
CA GLU A 361 1.38 4.48 17.98
C GLU A 361 2.58 5.41 18.15
N SER A 362 2.70 6.40 17.27
CA SER A 362 3.83 7.33 17.32
C SER A 362 3.69 8.35 18.45
N GLU A 363 4.74 8.45 19.25
CA GLU A 363 4.90 9.42 20.32
C GLU A 363 5.98 10.47 20.04
N ASP A 364 6.80 10.25 19.00
CA ASP A 364 7.89 11.15 18.60
C ASP A 364 8.01 11.19 17.06
N LYS A 365 7.80 12.38 16.49
CA LYS A 365 7.92 12.62 15.06
C LYS A 365 9.31 12.33 14.47
N ASN A 366 10.36 12.30 15.29
CA ASN A 366 11.70 11.96 14.83
C ASN A 366 11.91 10.46 14.67
N LEU A 367 11.08 9.64 15.32
CA LEU A 367 11.12 8.19 15.24
C LEU A 367 10.14 7.64 14.20
N TYR A 368 8.93 8.19 14.14
CA TYR A 368 7.90 7.80 13.17
C TYR A 368 6.91 8.94 12.97
N ASN A 369 6.67 9.31 11.73
CA ASN A 369 5.83 10.46 11.40
C ASN A 369 5.08 10.27 10.08
N PHE A 370 3.77 10.22 10.16
CA PHE A 370 2.89 10.08 8.99
C PHE A 370 3.28 8.88 8.09
N GLY A 371 3.26 7.67 8.66
CA GLY A 371 3.48 6.47 7.86
C GLY A 371 2.35 6.26 6.86
N ASP A 372 2.74 6.01 5.63
CA ASP A 372 1.88 5.83 4.47
C ASP A 372 2.05 4.40 3.92
N ASN A 373 2.67 4.23 2.76
CA ASN A 373 2.87 2.90 2.17
C ASN A 373 3.76 2.01 3.07
N LEU A 374 3.47 0.72 3.12
CA LEU A 374 4.28 -0.24 3.87
C LEU A 374 4.47 -1.56 3.13
N THR A 375 5.55 -2.25 3.46
CA THR A 375 5.82 -3.63 3.01
C THR A 375 6.44 -4.45 4.14
N VAL A 376 6.36 -5.78 4.02
CA VAL A 376 7.02 -6.72 4.96
C VAL A 376 8.31 -7.23 4.34
N SER A 377 9.41 -7.07 5.07
CA SER A 377 10.74 -7.52 4.65
C SER A 377 10.93 -9.05 4.85
N PRO A 378 11.95 -9.66 4.21
CA PRO A 378 12.19 -11.10 4.34
C PRO A 378 12.46 -11.62 5.76
N ASN A 379 12.88 -10.74 6.69
CA ASN A 379 13.06 -11.04 8.11
C ASN A 379 11.86 -10.63 8.98
N GLY A 380 10.72 -10.28 8.37
CA GLY A 380 9.48 -9.96 9.07
C GLY A 380 9.39 -8.54 9.64
N HIS A 381 10.36 -7.67 9.36
CA HIS A 381 10.24 -6.25 9.71
C HIS A 381 9.28 -5.53 8.76
N LEU A 382 8.54 -4.55 9.25
CA LEU A 382 7.83 -3.61 8.38
C LEU A 382 8.80 -2.54 7.88
N LEU A 383 8.72 -2.19 6.61
CA LEU A 383 9.33 -0.99 6.06
C LEU A 383 8.21 -0.04 5.64
N VAL A 384 8.21 1.15 6.23
CA VAL A 384 7.13 2.16 6.09
C VAL A 384 7.70 3.42 5.47
N CYS A 385 7.10 3.86 4.37
CA CYS A 385 7.37 5.16 3.76
C CYS A 385 6.67 6.26 4.56
N GLU A 386 7.39 7.34 4.90
CA GLU A 386 6.79 8.52 5.56
C GLU A 386 6.34 9.54 4.51
N ASP A 387 5.17 10.14 4.73
CA ASP A 387 4.64 11.26 3.96
C ASP A 387 4.31 12.45 4.88
N GLN A 388 5.32 13.22 5.22
CA GLN A 388 5.17 14.39 6.09
C GLN A 388 4.61 15.60 5.35
N TYR A 389 3.67 16.28 5.99
CA TYR A 389 3.09 17.55 5.53
C TYR A 389 3.74 18.75 6.22
N THR A 390 5.00 19.06 5.86
CA THR A 390 5.76 20.18 6.44
C THR A 390 6.44 21.00 5.32
N ASP A 391 6.76 22.29 5.60
CA ASP A 391 7.46 23.16 4.64
C ASP A 391 8.84 22.61 4.24
N ILE A 392 9.51 21.92 5.20
CA ILE A 392 10.76 21.17 4.95
C ILE A 392 10.47 19.72 5.24
N VAL A 393 10.46 18.93 4.18
CA VAL A 393 10.21 17.49 4.26
C VAL A 393 11.47 16.78 4.76
N ASP A 394 11.32 15.90 5.77
CA ASP A 394 12.38 15.05 6.31
C ASP A 394 11.87 13.59 6.32
N ASN A 395 11.58 13.07 5.13
CA ASN A 395 10.98 11.76 4.95
C ASN A 395 12.00 10.63 4.97
N HIS A 396 11.62 9.54 5.61
CA HIS A 396 12.42 8.35 5.80
C HIS A 396 11.66 7.11 5.29
N LEU A 397 12.41 6.05 5.04
CA LEU A 397 11.90 4.69 5.07
C LEU A 397 12.19 4.15 6.47
N ARG A 398 11.13 3.97 7.28
CA ARG A 398 11.24 3.50 8.67
C ARG A 398 11.15 1.99 8.71
N GLY A 399 12.02 1.38 9.50
CA GLY A 399 11.88 -0.02 9.86
C GLY A 399 11.14 -0.18 11.19
N ILE A 400 10.30 -1.21 11.30
CA ILE A 400 9.65 -1.60 12.55
C ILE A 400 9.87 -3.10 12.73
N THR A 401 10.49 -3.48 13.83
CA THR A 401 10.74 -4.90 14.15
C THR A 401 9.44 -5.63 14.48
N PRO A 402 9.40 -6.98 14.47
CA PRO A 402 8.25 -7.75 14.92
C PRO A 402 7.85 -7.48 16.38
N SER A 403 8.75 -6.91 17.20
CA SER A 403 8.48 -6.45 18.58
C SER A 403 7.96 -5.02 18.68
N GLY A 404 7.87 -4.28 17.56
CA GLY A 404 7.38 -2.89 17.51
C GLY A 404 8.47 -1.84 17.77
N GLU A 405 9.75 -2.21 17.70
CA GLU A 405 10.86 -1.26 17.84
C GLU A 405 11.14 -0.58 16.50
N VAL A 406 11.35 0.75 16.52
CA VAL A 406 11.51 1.57 15.31
C VAL A 406 12.98 1.87 15.05
N TYR A 407 13.38 1.90 13.77
CA TYR A 407 14.70 2.32 13.31
C TYR A 407 14.63 3.04 11.95
N ASN A 408 15.70 3.79 11.63
CA ASN A 408 15.85 4.41 10.31
C ASN A 408 16.46 3.41 9.34
N PHE A 409 15.75 3.07 8.27
CA PHE A 409 16.33 2.28 7.18
C PHE A 409 16.88 3.16 6.05
N ALA A 410 16.18 4.23 5.68
CA ALA A 410 16.69 5.17 4.68
C ALA A 410 16.25 6.59 5.00
N LYS A 411 17.04 7.58 4.53
CA LYS A 411 16.69 9.01 4.58
C LYS A 411 16.73 9.59 3.18
N LEU A 412 15.60 10.15 2.75
CA LEU A 412 15.48 10.86 1.47
C LEU A 412 15.95 12.30 1.61
N HIS A 413 16.75 12.79 0.64
CA HIS A 413 17.19 14.19 0.59
C HIS A 413 16.35 15.07 -0.36
N ALA A 414 15.52 14.46 -1.20
CA ALA A 414 14.55 15.19 -2.03
C ALA A 414 13.39 15.72 -1.18
N GLN A 415 12.83 16.87 -1.57
CA GLN A 415 11.69 17.49 -0.87
C GLN A 415 10.37 16.88 -1.38
N THR A 416 10.20 15.60 -1.17
CA THR A 416 9.07 14.77 -1.55
C THR A 416 9.07 13.52 -0.67
N GLU A 417 8.20 12.57 -0.94
CA GLU A 417 8.08 11.30 -0.23
C GLU A 417 8.74 10.14 -0.97
N LEU A 418 8.92 9.04 -0.22
CA LEU A 418 9.12 7.69 -0.75
C LEU A 418 7.76 6.99 -0.79
N ALA A 419 7.51 6.19 -1.83
CA ALA A 419 6.25 5.46 -1.98
C ALA A 419 6.47 4.07 -2.61
N GLY A 420 5.49 3.19 -2.52
CA GLY A 420 5.45 1.92 -3.22
C GLY A 420 6.58 0.96 -2.91
N ALA A 421 7.08 0.95 -1.67
CA ALA A 421 8.11 0.00 -1.26
C ALA A 421 7.63 -1.44 -1.42
N CYS A 422 8.38 -2.28 -2.16
CA CYS A 422 8.04 -3.70 -2.33
C CYS A 422 9.30 -4.54 -2.57
N PHE A 423 9.29 -5.78 -2.07
CA PHE A 423 10.40 -6.72 -2.27
C PHE A 423 10.23 -7.55 -3.54
N SER A 424 11.37 -7.89 -4.16
CA SER A 424 11.40 -8.96 -5.15
C SER A 424 10.98 -10.30 -4.53
N PRO A 425 10.40 -11.24 -5.31
CA PRO A 425 9.96 -12.53 -4.79
C PRO A 425 11.06 -13.37 -4.11
N ASN A 426 12.32 -13.13 -4.48
CA ASN A 426 13.48 -13.80 -3.85
C ASN A 426 14.00 -13.06 -2.60
N GLY A 427 13.38 -11.95 -2.18
CA GLY A 427 13.73 -11.15 -1.00
C GLY A 427 15.07 -10.41 -1.06
N LYS A 428 15.73 -10.34 -2.22
CA LYS A 428 17.08 -9.77 -2.32
C LYS A 428 17.14 -8.32 -2.76
N THR A 429 16.06 -7.80 -3.33
CA THR A 429 15.96 -6.43 -3.82
C THR A 429 14.70 -5.79 -3.28
N LEU A 430 14.84 -4.63 -2.65
CA LEU A 430 13.74 -3.74 -2.35
C LEU A 430 13.62 -2.72 -3.48
N PHE A 431 12.44 -2.55 -4.03
CA PHE A 431 12.12 -1.45 -4.93
C PHE A 431 11.34 -0.39 -4.16
N VAL A 432 11.61 0.88 -4.45
CA VAL A 432 10.89 2.01 -3.86
C VAL A 432 10.87 3.18 -4.85
N ASN A 433 9.79 3.93 -4.85
CA ASN A 433 9.63 5.14 -5.66
C ASN A 433 10.01 6.38 -4.85
N ILE A 434 10.57 7.37 -5.53
CA ILE A 434 10.54 8.76 -5.16
C ILE A 434 9.36 9.36 -5.94
N TYR A 435 8.40 9.92 -5.23
CA TYR A 435 7.10 10.32 -5.77
C TYR A 435 7.21 11.36 -6.90
N SER A 436 7.78 12.52 -6.62
CA SER A 436 7.91 13.60 -7.61
C SER A 436 9.19 14.42 -7.39
N PRO A 437 10.01 14.68 -8.42
CA PRO A 437 9.96 14.04 -9.75
C PRO A 437 10.20 12.55 -9.69
N THR A 438 9.37 11.78 -10.38
CA THR A 438 9.40 10.30 -10.36
C THR A 438 10.79 9.73 -10.53
N LYS A 439 11.20 8.86 -9.61
CA LYS A 439 12.30 7.91 -9.77
C LYS A 439 11.90 6.58 -9.14
N THR A 440 12.29 5.47 -9.76
CA THR A 440 12.22 4.15 -9.11
C THR A 440 13.63 3.68 -8.80
N LEU A 441 13.82 3.25 -7.56
CA LEU A 441 15.10 2.76 -7.03
C LEU A 441 15.01 1.25 -6.83
N ALA A 442 16.12 0.54 -7.14
CA ALA A 442 16.36 -0.83 -6.73
C ALA A 442 17.44 -0.82 -5.66
N ILE A 443 17.13 -1.25 -4.45
CA ILE A 443 18.02 -1.28 -3.27
C ILE A 443 18.42 -2.73 -3.01
N THR A 444 19.72 -2.98 -2.90
CA THR A 444 20.28 -4.30 -2.61
C THR A 444 21.18 -4.24 -1.39
N GLY A 445 21.24 -5.34 -0.63
CA GLY A 445 22.05 -5.44 0.59
C GLY A 445 21.76 -6.72 1.37
N SER A 446 22.23 -6.79 2.60
CA SER A 446 22.10 -7.97 3.49
C SER A 446 20.78 -7.92 4.26
N TRP A 447 19.67 -8.21 3.61
CA TRP A 447 18.33 -8.12 4.18
C TRP A 447 18.03 -9.06 5.36
N LEU A 448 18.82 -10.11 5.55
CA LEU A 448 18.62 -11.09 6.63
C LEU A 448 19.49 -10.82 7.88
N ASP A 449 20.28 -9.76 7.87
CA ASP A 449 21.30 -9.47 8.90
C ASP A 449 20.84 -8.39 9.92
N ALA A 450 19.54 -8.07 10.02
CA ALA A 450 18.99 -7.07 10.95
C ALA A 450 18.72 -7.62 12.34
#